data_9037d990e12e4fe9a402a72d14c04961
#
_entry.id   9037d990e12e4fe9a402a72d14c04961
#
_cell.length_a   1.000
_cell.length_b   1.000
_cell.length_c   1.000
_cell.angle_alpha   90.00
_cell.angle_beta   90.00
_cell.angle_gamma   90.00
#
_symmetry.space_group_name_H-M   'P 1'
#
loop_
_entity.id
_entity.type
_entity.pdbx_description
1 polymer ?
#
loop_
_entity_poly.entity_id
_entity_poly.type
_entity_poly.pdbx_seq_one_letter_code
_entity_poly.pdbx_strand_id
1 'polypeptide(L)'
;KGVKVVYDSVGKDTWDKSLNCLSPFGLMASFGNASGPVEPFAPGSLGAKGSIYVTRQTLFTHIATHEGAMAMSKDLFDIVTSGKVKINIEQRYPLEQVQQAHRDLEARKTTGCTILTL
;
A
#
# COMPACT_ATOMS: atom_id res chain seq x y z
N LYS A 1 -14.90 18.77 7.06
CA LYS A 1 -15.43 17.68 6.20
C LYS A 1 -14.22 16.96 5.63
N GLY A 2 -14.10 15.71 5.86
CA GLY A 2 -12.98 14.87 5.40
C GLY A 2 -13.39 13.40 5.41
N VAL A 3 -12.44 12.51 5.10
CA VAL A 3 -12.67 11.06 5.09
C VAL A 3 -12.26 10.43 6.43
N LYS A 4 -12.85 9.30 6.77
CA LYS A 4 -12.53 8.61 8.02
C LYS A 4 -11.21 7.84 7.97
N VAL A 5 -10.82 7.40 6.78
CA VAL A 5 -9.58 6.62 6.60
C VAL A 5 -8.87 7.08 5.33
N VAL A 6 -7.56 7.21 5.40
CA VAL A 6 -6.66 7.38 4.25
C VAL A 6 -5.65 6.24 4.25
N TYR A 7 -5.50 5.59 3.10
CA TYR A 7 -4.45 4.59 2.85
C TYR A 7 -3.34 5.24 2.03
N ASP A 8 -2.12 5.27 2.56
CA ASP A 8 -0.97 5.91 1.93
C ASP A 8 0.20 4.93 1.77
N SER A 9 0.56 4.65 0.52
CA SER A 9 1.71 3.83 0.14
C SER A 9 2.89 4.65 -0.36
N VAL A 10 2.72 5.97 -0.49
CA VAL A 10 3.69 6.87 -1.14
C VAL A 10 4.68 7.46 -0.14
N GLY A 11 4.21 7.93 1.01
CA GLY A 11 5.05 8.41 2.10
C GLY A 11 5.40 9.89 1.96
N LYS A 12 6.70 10.22 1.81
CA LYS A 12 7.24 11.58 1.89
C LYS A 12 6.41 12.62 1.13
N ASP A 13 6.12 12.39 -0.14
CA ASP A 13 5.50 13.39 -1.01
C ASP A 13 4.00 13.61 -0.75
N THR A 14 3.35 12.68 -0.07
CA THR A 14 1.90 12.71 0.17
C THR A 14 1.52 12.89 1.62
N TRP A 15 2.45 12.75 2.56
CA TRP A 15 2.19 12.71 3.99
C TRP A 15 1.22 13.81 4.47
N ASP A 16 1.59 15.07 4.29
CA ASP A 16 0.76 16.18 4.77
C ASP A 16 -0.57 16.28 4.03
N LYS A 17 -0.59 16.00 2.74
CA LYS A 17 -1.81 16.00 1.93
C LYS A 17 -2.77 14.93 2.41
N SER A 18 -2.25 13.73 2.67
CA SER A 18 -3.02 12.59 3.19
C SER A 18 -3.60 12.87 4.57
N LEU A 19 -2.82 13.45 5.48
CA LEU A 19 -3.31 13.87 6.80
C LEU A 19 -4.40 14.95 6.68
N ASN A 20 -4.26 15.88 5.76
CA ASN A 20 -5.23 16.96 5.55
C ASN A 20 -6.56 16.49 4.92
N CYS A 21 -6.58 15.29 4.33
CA CYS A 21 -7.82 14.68 3.84
C CYS A 21 -8.69 14.09 4.96
N LEU A 22 -8.14 13.88 6.15
CA LEU A 22 -8.85 13.23 7.25
C LEU A 22 -9.87 14.16 7.92
N SER A 23 -10.99 13.58 8.33
CA SER A 23 -11.90 14.19 9.28
C SER A 23 -11.33 14.10 10.71
N PRO A 24 -11.84 14.89 11.68
CA PRO A 24 -11.51 14.67 13.08
C PRO A 24 -11.68 13.20 13.49
N PHE A 25 -10.74 12.68 14.28
CA PHE A 25 -10.64 11.26 14.68
C PHE A 25 -10.49 10.28 13.54
N GLY A 26 -10.04 10.74 12.36
CA GLY A 26 -9.76 9.88 11.21
C GLY A 26 -8.45 9.12 11.36
N LEU A 27 -8.28 8.05 10.58
CA LEU A 27 -7.13 7.14 10.60
C LEU A 27 -6.29 7.29 9.33
N MET A 28 -5.02 7.56 9.49
CA MET A 28 -3.98 7.43 8.46
C MET A 28 -3.34 6.05 8.55
N ALA A 29 -3.60 5.21 7.56
CA ALA A 29 -2.94 3.91 7.41
C ALA A 29 -1.78 4.05 6.42
N SER A 30 -0.58 4.30 6.94
CA SER A 30 0.65 4.42 6.14
C SER A 30 1.28 3.04 5.99
N PHE A 31 1.32 2.49 4.77
CA PHE A 31 1.84 1.14 4.52
C PHE A 31 2.96 1.08 3.47
N GLY A 32 3.44 2.23 2.96
CA GLY A 32 4.52 2.28 1.98
C GLY A 32 5.33 3.58 2.04
N ASN A 33 6.45 3.59 1.35
CA ASN A 33 7.37 4.72 1.22
C ASN A 33 7.88 4.85 -0.23
N ALA A 34 6.98 4.79 -1.21
CA ALA A 34 7.36 4.79 -2.63
C ALA A 34 8.13 6.06 -3.06
N SER A 35 7.87 7.22 -2.40
CA SER A 35 8.59 8.47 -2.62
C SER A 35 9.69 8.74 -1.59
N GLY A 36 9.94 7.79 -0.67
CA GLY A 36 10.89 7.92 0.41
C GLY A 36 10.24 7.93 1.79
N PRO A 37 11.06 7.82 2.85
CA PRO A 37 10.56 7.83 4.22
C PRO A 37 9.93 9.19 4.57
N VAL A 38 8.92 9.13 5.42
CA VAL A 38 8.32 10.32 6.02
C VAL A 38 9.31 10.96 6.99
N GLU A 39 9.45 12.27 6.93
CA GLU A 39 10.29 13.01 7.88
C GLU A 39 9.74 12.89 9.31
N PRO A 40 10.61 12.95 10.31
CA PRO A 40 10.18 12.98 11.70
C PRO A 40 9.17 14.11 11.96
N PHE A 41 8.11 13.82 12.69
CA PHE A 41 7.09 14.81 13.04
C PHE A 41 6.75 14.77 14.54
N ALA A 42 6.31 15.91 15.06
CA ALA A 42 5.87 15.99 16.45
C ALA A 42 4.45 15.41 16.59
N PRO A 43 4.19 14.51 17.57
CA PRO A 43 2.85 13.96 17.79
C PRO A 43 1.75 15.02 18.00
N GLY A 44 2.09 16.18 18.56
CA GLY A 44 1.16 17.30 18.73
C GLY A 44 0.52 17.78 17.44
N SER A 45 1.18 17.60 16.29
CA SER A 45 0.62 17.93 14.98
C SER A 45 -0.65 17.13 14.66
N LEU A 46 -0.76 15.90 15.17
CA LEU A 46 -1.96 15.06 14.98
C LEU A 46 -3.15 15.62 15.77
N GLY A 47 -2.91 16.15 16.97
CA GLY A 47 -3.91 16.84 17.75
C GLY A 47 -4.43 18.08 17.03
N ALA A 48 -3.52 18.92 16.52
CA ALA A 48 -3.88 20.14 15.77
C ALA A 48 -4.70 19.87 14.50
N LYS A 49 -4.52 18.68 13.88
CA LYS A 49 -5.28 18.23 12.69
C LYS A 49 -6.63 17.58 13.04
N GLY A 50 -7.07 17.60 14.31
CA GLY A 50 -8.36 17.04 14.74
C GLY A 50 -8.23 15.72 15.48
N SER A 51 -7.20 15.53 16.27
CA SER A 51 -6.96 14.32 17.07
C SER A 51 -6.96 13.03 16.21
N ILE A 52 -6.31 13.09 15.08
CA ILE A 52 -6.26 11.99 14.12
C ILE A 52 -5.32 10.87 14.60
N TYR A 53 -5.56 9.66 14.09
CA TYR A 53 -4.74 8.48 14.36
C TYR A 53 -3.79 8.22 13.20
N VAL A 54 -2.60 7.72 13.51
CA VAL A 54 -1.64 7.23 12.51
C VAL A 54 -1.20 5.83 12.88
N THR A 55 -1.21 4.94 11.91
CA THR A 55 -0.65 3.60 12.04
C THR A 55 0.31 3.29 10.90
N ARG A 56 1.41 2.61 11.22
CA ARG A 56 2.36 2.08 10.24
C ARG A 56 2.29 0.57 10.25
N GLN A 57 1.57 0.03 9.29
CA GLN A 57 1.37 -1.41 9.14
C GLN A 57 2.49 -2.02 8.32
N THR A 58 2.84 -3.26 8.63
CA THR A 58 3.75 -4.08 7.85
C THR A 58 3.20 -5.49 7.73
N LEU A 59 3.26 -6.03 6.51
CA LEU A 59 2.83 -7.40 6.24
C LEU A 59 3.58 -8.41 7.11
N PHE A 60 4.87 -8.19 7.35
CA PHE A 60 5.71 -9.12 8.13
C PHE A 60 5.21 -9.36 9.55
N THR A 61 4.57 -8.38 10.19
CA THR A 61 3.94 -8.57 11.50
C THR A 61 2.76 -9.55 11.43
N HIS A 62 1.97 -9.46 10.39
CA HIS A 62 0.78 -10.30 10.19
C HIS A 62 1.14 -11.74 9.79
N ILE A 63 2.21 -11.92 9.02
CA ILE A 63 2.68 -13.23 8.54
C ILE A 63 3.87 -13.78 9.34
N ALA A 64 4.10 -13.28 10.54
CA ALA A 64 5.23 -13.71 11.39
C ALA A 64 5.17 -15.20 11.78
N THR A 65 3.98 -15.80 11.76
CA THR A 65 3.77 -17.23 11.98
C THR A 65 3.23 -17.89 10.72
N HIS A 66 3.48 -19.20 10.59
CA HIS A 66 2.93 -19.99 9.49
C HIS A 66 1.38 -19.92 9.48
N GLU A 67 0.76 -20.00 10.64
CA GLU A 67 -0.70 -19.91 10.78
C GLU A 67 -1.22 -18.55 10.30
N GLY A 68 -0.59 -17.45 10.69
CA GLY A 68 -0.94 -16.10 10.23
C GLY A 68 -0.80 -15.96 8.70
N ALA A 69 0.30 -16.47 8.14
CA ALA A 69 0.52 -16.47 6.70
C ALA A 69 -0.56 -17.28 5.95
N MET A 70 -0.91 -18.45 6.45
CA MET A 70 -1.96 -19.28 5.86
C MET A 70 -3.34 -18.63 5.93
N ALA A 71 -3.69 -18.02 7.08
CA ALA A 71 -4.98 -17.34 7.25
C ALA A 71 -5.12 -16.17 6.27
N MET A 72 -4.10 -15.29 6.20
CA MET A 72 -4.12 -14.15 5.27
C MET A 72 -4.13 -14.58 3.80
N SER A 73 -3.36 -15.62 3.46
CA SER A 73 -3.35 -16.17 2.10
C SER A 73 -4.72 -16.72 1.72
N LYS A 74 -5.36 -17.44 2.64
CA LYS A 74 -6.71 -17.96 2.41
C LYS A 74 -7.71 -16.82 2.15
N ASP A 75 -7.72 -15.80 2.99
CA ASP A 75 -8.63 -14.65 2.82
C ASP A 75 -8.42 -13.95 1.47
N LEU A 76 -7.16 -13.77 1.06
CA LEU A 76 -6.83 -13.19 -0.23
C LEU A 76 -7.34 -14.06 -1.39
N PHE A 77 -7.06 -15.35 -1.36
CA PHE A 77 -7.49 -16.26 -2.42
C PHE A 77 -9.01 -16.39 -2.48
N ASP A 78 -9.68 -16.46 -1.34
CA ASP A 78 -11.14 -16.52 -1.28
C ASP A 78 -11.78 -15.28 -1.93
N ILE A 79 -11.27 -14.07 -1.66
CA ILE A 79 -11.82 -12.83 -2.23
C ILE A 79 -11.54 -12.74 -3.73
N VAL A 80 -10.34 -13.14 -4.19
CA VAL A 80 -9.97 -13.12 -5.61
C VAL A 80 -10.77 -14.15 -6.40
N THR A 81 -10.87 -15.39 -5.90
CA THR A 81 -11.61 -16.47 -6.58
C THR A 81 -13.11 -16.23 -6.60
N SER A 82 -13.65 -15.47 -5.63
CA SER A 82 -15.05 -15.05 -5.62
C SER A 82 -15.39 -14.04 -6.74
N GLY A 83 -14.39 -13.49 -7.42
CA GLY A 83 -14.55 -12.46 -8.45
C GLY A 83 -14.89 -11.06 -7.92
N LYS A 84 -14.98 -10.86 -6.60
CA LYS A 84 -15.22 -9.54 -5.99
C LYS A 84 -14.05 -8.58 -6.17
N VAL A 85 -12.83 -9.11 -6.25
CA VAL A 85 -11.61 -8.36 -6.58
C VAL A 85 -11.02 -8.93 -7.85
N LYS A 86 -10.76 -8.06 -8.84
CA LYS A 86 -10.08 -8.42 -10.09
C LYS A 86 -8.64 -7.97 -10.01
N ILE A 87 -7.73 -8.88 -10.29
CA ILE A 87 -6.31 -8.58 -10.48
C ILE A 87 -6.10 -8.38 -11.99
N ASN A 88 -5.89 -7.13 -12.40
CA ASN A 88 -5.63 -6.80 -13.79
C ASN A 88 -4.17 -7.10 -14.12
N ILE A 89 -3.93 -8.16 -14.90
CA ILE A 89 -2.61 -8.53 -15.41
C ILE A 89 -2.47 -7.89 -16.79
N GLU A 90 -1.79 -6.75 -16.85
CA GLU A 90 -1.69 -5.94 -18.07
C GLU A 90 -0.38 -6.21 -18.84
N GLN A 91 0.66 -6.71 -18.16
CA GLN A 91 1.93 -7.02 -18.79
C GLN A 91 2.39 -8.44 -18.45
N ARG A 92 2.94 -9.11 -19.45
CA ARG A 92 3.52 -10.45 -19.34
C ARG A 92 4.89 -10.44 -20.01
N TYR A 93 5.91 -10.80 -19.27
CA TYR A 93 7.28 -10.94 -19.77
C TYR A 93 7.75 -12.41 -19.58
N PRO A 94 8.45 -13.01 -20.56
CA PRO A 94 9.21 -14.22 -20.30
C PRO A 94 10.22 -13.99 -19.15
N LEU A 95 10.50 -15.01 -18.36
CA LEU A 95 11.42 -14.88 -17.21
C LEU A 95 12.79 -14.33 -17.62
N GLU A 96 13.28 -14.69 -18.80
CA GLU A 96 14.54 -14.21 -19.36
C GLU A 96 14.54 -12.67 -19.58
N GLN A 97 13.38 -12.07 -19.69
CA GLN A 97 13.21 -10.62 -19.87
C GLN A 97 12.94 -9.87 -18.56
N VAL A 98 13.22 -10.47 -17.41
CA VAL A 98 12.99 -9.85 -16.10
C VAL A 98 13.64 -8.47 -15.97
N GLN A 99 14.84 -8.28 -16.54
CA GLN A 99 15.50 -6.97 -16.52
C GLN A 99 14.70 -5.91 -17.28
N GLN A 100 14.08 -6.27 -18.40
CA GLN A 100 13.23 -5.34 -19.15
C GLN A 100 11.96 -5.03 -18.37
N ALA A 101 11.34 -6.02 -17.73
CA ALA A 101 10.16 -5.82 -16.88
C ALA A 101 10.45 -4.80 -15.76
N HIS A 102 11.62 -4.91 -15.10
CA HIS A 102 12.03 -3.94 -14.08
C HIS A 102 12.24 -2.54 -14.65
N ARG A 103 12.94 -2.41 -15.79
CA ARG A 103 13.15 -1.11 -16.44
C ARG A 103 11.83 -0.42 -16.81
N ASP A 104 10.88 -1.17 -17.34
CA ASP A 104 9.58 -0.62 -17.74
C ASP A 104 8.74 -0.22 -16.52
N LEU A 105 8.80 -0.99 -15.42
CA LEU A 105 8.17 -0.64 -14.15
C LEU A 105 8.77 0.66 -13.56
N GLU A 106 10.08 0.76 -13.49
CA GLU A 106 10.80 1.94 -12.98
C GLU A 106 10.54 3.18 -13.86
N ALA A 107 10.44 2.99 -15.17
CA ALA A 107 10.11 4.04 -16.14
C ALA A 107 8.62 4.41 -16.15
N ARG A 108 7.79 3.80 -15.28
CA ARG A 108 6.32 4.02 -15.18
C ARG A 108 5.57 3.76 -16.51
N LYS A 109 6.06 2.82 -17.32
CA LYS A 109 5.42 2.41 -18.58
C LYS A 109 4.37 1.31 -18.39
N THR A 110 4.27 0.76 -17.18
CA THR A 110 3.37 -0.34 -16.86
C THR A 110 2.15 0.14 -16.08
N THR A 111 1.04 -0.56 -16.24
CA THR A 111 -0.20 -0.39 -15.48
C THR A 111 -0.68 -1.75 -14.96
N GLY A 112 -1.48 -1.77 -13.89
CA GLY A 112 -1.95 -3.03 -13.30
C GLY A 112 -0.80 -3.91 -12.77
N CYS A 113 -0.98 -5.22 -12.83
CA CYS A 113 0.04 -6.17 -12.41
C CYS A 113 0.89 -6.64 -13.60
N THR A 114 2.20 -6.72 -13.35
CA THR A 114 3.17 -7.35 -14.25
C THR A 114 3.48 -8.76 -13.75
N ILE A 115 3.44 -9.75 -14.62
CA ILE A 115 3.86 -11.12 -14.30
C ILE A 115 4.99 -11.59 -15.20
N LEU A 116 5.81 -12.47 -14.65
CA LEU A 116 6.80 -13.24 -15.40
C LEU A 116 6.22 -14.62 -15.73
N THR A 117 6.46 -15.09 -16.93
CA THR A 117 6.02 -16.41 -17.40
C THR A 117 7.24 -17.32 -17.63
N LEU A 118 7.06 -18.63 -17.38
CA LEU A 118 8.04 -19.68 -17.69
C LEU A 118 7.82 -20.19 -19.10
#